data_dea2a6971b59c5362d2a10642af30742
#
_entry.id   dea2a6971b59c5362d2a10642af30742
#
_cell.length_a   1.000
_cell.length_b   1.000
_cell.length_c   1.000
_cell.angle_alpha   90.00
_cell.angle_beta   90.00
_cell.angle_gamma   90.00
#
_symmetry.space_group_name_H-M   'P 1'
#
loop_
_entity.id
_entity.type
_entity.pdbx_description
1 polymer ?
#
loop_
_entity_poly.entity_id
_entity_poly.type
_entity_poly.pdbx_seq_one_letter_code
_entity_poly.pdbx_strand_id
1 'polypeptide(L)'
;MKKEYKALLHELKLQRYAITHPNYPQDYIPKTMYKDSTANGLTKAICDFINYQGYQAERINTMGTAREKKTTAGKVIGVTWTKGTSTAGSADISATIKGRSVKIEVKIGKDRQSEAQKRYQENIEKAGGIYYIARNFDDFVDFFNDFVNKCN
;
A
#
# COMPACT_ATOMS: atom_id res chain seq x y z
N MET A 1 14.43 -6.59 -2.00
CA MET A 1 14.23 -5.73 -3.21
C MET A 1 15.54 -5.61 -3.97
N LYS A 2 15.56 -6.06 -5.19
CA LYS A 2 16.71 -5.98 -6.10
C LYS A 2 17.09 -4.53 -6.40
N LYS A 3 18.36 -4.30 -6.75
CA LYS A 3 18.89 -2.96 -7.09
C LYS A 3 18.16 -2.36 -8.31
N GLU A 4 17.86 -3.19 -9.30
CA GLU A 4 17.13 -2.81 -10.52
C GLU A 4 15.73 -2.26 -10.21
N TYR A 5 14.97 -2.87 -9.28
CA TYR A 5 13.64 -2.38 -8.90
C TYR A 5 13.68 -1.07 -8.11
N LYS A 6 14.75 -0.82 -7.36
CA LYS A 6 14.95 0.50 -6.73
C LYS A 6 15.19 1.59 -7.78
N ALA A 7 15.97 1.27 -8.82
CA ALA A 7 16.20 2.17 -9.95
C ALA A 7 14.91 2.41 -10.74
N LEU A 8 14.16 1.35 -11.04
CA LEU A 8 12.85 1.44 -11.72
C LEU A 8 11.87 2.33 -10.95
N LEU A 9 11.71 2.13 -9.64
CA LEU A 9 10.82 2.97 -8.81
C LEU A 9 11.24 4.44 -8.82
N HIS A 10 12.53 4.71 -8.87
CA HIS A 10 13.02 6.08 -8.96
C HIS A 10 12.72 6.70 -10.34
N GLU A 11 12.97 5.97 -11.41
CA GLU A 11 12.66 6.38 -12.78
C GLU A 11 11.16 6.66 -12.97
N LEU A 12 10.29 5.74 -12.56
CA LEU A 12 8.83 5.90 -12.61
C LEU A 12 8.38 7.14 -11.81
N LYS A 13 9.00 7.38 -10.65
CA LYS A 13 8.75 8.60 -9.86
C LYS A 13 9.08 9.87 -10.66
N LEU A 14 10.26 9.91 -11.30
CA LEU A 14 10.67 11.06 -12.11
C LEU A 14 9.71 11.30 -13.27
N GLN A 15 9.33 10.25 -14.01
CA GLN A 15 8.36 10.32 -15.09
C GLN A 15 7.01 10.87 -14.60
N ARG A 16 6.51 10.36 -13.48
CA ARG A 16 5.25 10.85 -12.89
C ARG A 16 5.35 12.31 -12.46
N TYR A 17 6.47 12.69 -11.85
CA TYR A 17 6.71 14.06 -11.41
C TYR A 17 6.78 15.04 -12.58
N ALA A 18 7.43 14.67 -13.69
CA ALA A 18 7.48 15.48 -14.90
C ALA A 18 6.09 15.80 -15.47
N ILE A 19 5.14 14.83 -15.36
CA ILE A 19 3.75 15.03 -15.81
C ILE A 19 2.98 15.94 -14.86
N THR A 20 3.10 15.70 -13.55
CA THR A 20 2.28 16.39 -12.54
C THR A 20 2.84 17.75 -12.12
N HIS A 21 4.14 17.98 -12.32
CA HIS A 21 4.87 19.18 -11.96
C HIS A 21 5.85 19.59 -13.09
N PRO A 22 5.34 19.99 -14.27
CA PRO A 22 6.19 20.17 -15.47
C PRO A 22 7.26 21.26 -15.31
N ASN A 23 7.05 22.21 -14.41
CA ASN A 23 7.99 23.30 -14.13
C ASN A 23 8.95 23.03 -12.97
N TYR A 24 8.89 21.82 -12.36
CA TYR A 24 9.77 21.49 -11.24
C TYR A 24 11.05 20.84 -11.75
N PRO A 25 12.26 21.38 -11.39
CA PRO A 25 13.53 20.81 -11.86
C PRO A 25 13.73 19.38 -11.34
N GLN A 26 13.97 18.44 -12.22
CA GLN A 26 14.09 17.02 -11.90
C GLN A 26 15.23 16.71 -10.93
N ASP A 27 16.32 17.47 -11.01
CA ASP A 27 17.50 17.31 -10.13
C ASP A 27 17.20 17.56 -8.65
N TYR A 28 16.13 18.29 -8.35
CA TYR A 28 15.70 18.58 -6.98
C TYR A 28 14.68 17.55 -6.42
N ILE A 29 14.27 16.57 -7.23
CA ILE A 29 13.37 15.53 -6.76
C ILE A 29 14.12 14.58 -5.83
N PRO A 30 13.77 14.51 -4.52
CA PRO A 30 14.52 13.69 -3.58
C PRO A 30 14.39 12.20 -3.90
N LYS A 31 15.50 11.48 -3.85
CA LYS A 31 15.51 10.02 -3.98
C LYS A 31 14.76 9.40 -2.82
N THR A 32 13.78 8.55 -3.12
CA THR A 32 13.07 7.78 -2.12
C THR A 32 13.85 6.50 -1.80
N MET A 33 14.13 6.30 -0.51
CA MET A 33 14.79 5.07 -0.04
C MET A 33 13.74 3.98 0.18
N TYR A 34 13.54 3.13 -0.83
CA TYR A 34 12.63 1.98 -0.74
C TYR A 34 13.29 0.80 -0.02
N LYS A 35 12.52 0.18 0.88
CA LYS A 35 12.89 -1.04 1.62
C LYS A 35 11.70 -1.98 1.64
N ASP A 36 11.95 -3.28 1.42
CA ASP A 36 10.94 -4.34 1.53
C ASP A 36 11.18 -5.29 2.71
N SER A 37 12.15 -4.93 3.58
CA SER A 37 12.43 -5.68 4.82
C SER A 37 11.48 -5.36 5.96
N THR A 38 10.61 -4.35 5.81
CA THR A 38 9.60 -3.96 6.79
C THR A 38 8.23 -3.86 6.11
N ALA A 39 7.16 -4.15 6.86
CA ALA A 39 5.79 -4.05 6.33
C ALA A 39 5.48 -2.65 5.78
N ASN A 40 5.80 -1.60 6.53
CA ASN A 40 5.59 -0.21 6.08
C ASN A 40 6.39 0.13 4.81
N GLY A 41 7.63 -0.36 4.72
CA GLY A 41 8.48 -0.12 3.56
C GLY A 41 7.96 -0.82 2.31
N LEU A 42 7.55 -2.09 2.44
CA LEU A 42 6.97 -2.86 1.34
C LEU A 42 5.62 -2.28 0.91
N THR A 43 4.73 -1.95 1.86
CA THR A 43 3.45 -1.27 1.56
C THR A 43 3.67 0.02 0.77
N LYS A 44 4.63 0.86 1.21
CA LYS A 44 4.94 2.10 0.49
C LYS A 44 5.46 1.82 -0.93
N ALA A 45 6.39 0.89 -1.10
CA ALA A 45 6.95 0.57 -2.40
C ALA A 45 5.88 0.06 -3.38
N ILE A 46 4.97 -0.80 -2.92
CA ILE A 46 3.86 -1.34 -3.73
C ILE A 46 2.88 -0.22 -4.11
N CYS A 47 2.44 0.61 -3.16
CA CYS A 47 1.52 1.71 -3.44
C CYS A 47 2.13 2.68 -4.47
N ASP A 48 3.38 3.11 -4.25
CA ASP A 48 4.07 4.03 -5.14
C ASP A 48 4.22 3.42 -6.55
N PHE A 49 4.62 2.14 -6.64
CA PHE A 49 4.76 1.45 -7.92
C PHE A 49 3.46 1.42 -8.72
N ILE A 50 2.35 0.99 -8.10
CA ILE A 50 1.05 0.92 -8.76
C ILE A 50 0.61 2.32 -9.23
N ASN A 51 0.75 3.33 -8.38
CA ASN A 51 0.37 4.70 -8.70
C ASN A 51 1.25 5.31 -9.80
N TYR A 52 2.55 5.01 -9.83
CA TYR A 52 3.45 5.47 -10.88
C TYR A 52 3.17 4.80 -12.24
N GLN A 53 2.65 3.57 -12.22
CA GLN A 53 2.18 2.89 -13.44
C GLN A 53 0.83 3.42 -13.96
N GLY A 54 0.25 4.45 -13.33
CA GLY A 54 -0.99 5.08 -13.77
C GLY A 54 -2.26 4.41 -13.25
N TYR A 55 -2.14 3.49 -12.31
CA TYR A 55 -3.28 2.88 -11.62
C TYR A 55 -3.54 3.55 -10.27
N GLN A 56 -4.53 3.06 -9.53
CA GLN A 56 -4.88 3.58 -8.22
C GLN A 56 -4.49 2.58 -7.13
N ALA A 57 -3.76 3.03 -6.12
CA ALA A 57 -3.52 2.27 -4.90
C ALA A 57 -3.47 3.19 -3.69
N GLU A 58 -4.04 2.73 -2.59
CA GLU A 58 -4.04 3.41 -1.31
C GLU A 58 -3.76 2.43 -0.17
N ARG A 59 -3.10 2.92 0.87
CA ARG A 59 -2.93 2.18 2.10
C ARG A 59 -4.21 2.23 2.93
N ILE A 60 -4.69 1.08 3.37
CA ILE A 60 -5.80 0.99 4.33
C ILE A 60 -5.24 1.10 5.75
N ASN A 61 -5.66 2.11 6.49
CA ASN A 61 -5.32 2.24 7.90
C ASN A 61 -6.37 1.53 8.76
N THR A 62 -6.02 0.37 9.27
CA THR A 62 -6.88 -0.44 10.16
C THR A 62 -6.72 -0.07 11.64
N MET A 63 -5.71 0.75 11.98
CA MET A 63 -5.42 1.10 13.36
C MET A 63 -6.38 2.18 13.86
N GLY A 64 -6.90 1.99 15.08
CA GLY A 64 -7.63 3.03 15.79
C GLY A 64 -6.70 4.22 16.12
N THR A 65 -7.31 5.33 16.45
CA THR A 65 -6.61 6.57 16.81
C THR A 65 -6.83 6.88 18.28
N ALA A 66 -5.72 7.09 18.99
CA ALA A 66 -5.76 7.63 20.34
C ALA A 66 -6.02 9.16 20.26
N ARG A 67 -7.04 9.65 20.97
CA ARG A 67 -7.34 11.08 21.08
C ARG A 67 -7.25 11.50 22.54
N GLU A 68 -6.49 12.55 22.80
CA GLU A 68 -6.45 13.17 24.11
C GLU A 68 -7.79 13.85 24.43
N LYS A 69 -8.36 13.53 25.59
CA LYS A 69 -9.44 14.33 26.16
C LYS A 69 -8.83 15.50 26.89
N LYS A 70 -9.21 16.70 26.50
CA LYS A 70 -8.76 17.95 27.14
C LYS A 70 -9.94 18.64 27.81
N THR A 71 -9.68 19.30 28.94
CA THR A 71 -10.63 20.24 29.55
C THR A 71 -10.72 21.50 28.67
N THR A 72 -11.74 22.32 28.92
CA THR A 72 -11.89 23.66 28.29
C THR A 72 -10.64 24.54 28.48
N ALA A 73 -9.89 24.31 29.57
CA ALA A 73 -8.61 25.00 29.87
C ALA A 73 -7.39 24.29 29.20
N GLY A 74 -7.59 23.31 28.32
CA GLY A 74 -6.52 22.63 27.56
C GLY A 74 -5.76 21.54 28.33
N LYS A 75 -6.10 21.25 29.61
CA LYS A 75 -5.44 20.20 30.40
C LYS A 75 -5.90 18.83 29.93
N VAL A 76 -4.93 17.92 29.63
CA VAL A 76 -5.22 16.52 29.28
C VAL A 76 -5.74 15.79 30.52
N ILE A 77 -6.95 15.21 30.41
CA ILE A 77 -7.64 14.47 31.49
C ILE A 77 -7.80 12.98 31.20
N GLY A 78 -7.35 12.55 30.03
CA GLY A 78 -7.39 11.14 29.63
C GLY A 78 -7.16 10.95 28.14
N VAL A 79 -7.15 9.69 27.71
CA VAL A 79 -7.04 9.27 26.31
C VAL A 79 -8.26 8.43 25.97
N THR A 80 -8.92 8.74 24.85
CA THR A 80 -9.98 7.92 24.29
C THR A 80 -9.43 7.24 23.05
N TRP A 81 -9.60 5.91 22.97
CA TRP A 81 -9.26 5.15 21.79
C TRP A 81 -10.48 5.06 20.86
N THR A 82 -10.36 5.61 19.66
CA THR A 82 -11.38 5.46 18.62
C THR A 82 -10.97 4.29 17.72
N LYS A 83 -11.81 3.26 17.63
CA LYS A 83 -11.58 2.12 16.74
C LYS A 83 -11.52 2.60 15.29
N GLY A 84 -10.62 2.03 14.49
CA GLY A 84 -10.59 2.27 13.05
C GLY A 84 -11.91 1.86 12.38
N THR A 85 -12.28 2.56 11.33
CA THR A 85 -13.55 2.34 10.58
C THR A 85 -13.45 1.23 9.55
N SER A 86 -12.27 0.66 9.32
CA SER A 86 -12.06 -0.43 8.38
C SER A 86 -12.65 -1.76 8.88
N THR A 87 -13.04 -2.62 7.94
CA THR A 87 -13.49 -3.99 8.25
C THR A 87 -12.38 -4.79 8.93
N ALA A 88 -12.73 -5.58 9.93
CA ALA A 88 -11.76 -6.45 10.60
C ALA A 88 -11.12 -7.43 9.60
N GLY A 89 -9.79 -7.47 9.59
CA GLY A 89 -9.03 -8.30 8.66
C GLY A 89 -8.84 -7.69 7.25
N SER A 90 -9.21 -6.41 7.05
CA SER A 90 -8.93 -5.72 5.78
C SER A 90 -7.46 -5.81 5.41
N ALA A 91 -7.18 -5.96 4.11
CA ALA A 91 -5.84 -5.93 3.56
C ALA A 91 -5.15 -4.58 3.80
N ASP A 92 -3.82 -4.55 3.74
CA ASP A 92 -3.02 -3.34 3.94
C ASP A 92 -3.16 -2.32 2.81
N ILE A 93 -3.43 -2.78 1.58
CA ILE A 93 -3.54 -1.96 0.38
C ILE A 93 -4.84 -2.30 -0.36
N SER A 94 -5.54 -1.25 -0.78
CA SER A 94 -6.62 -1.33 -1.76
C SER A 94 -6.15 -0.73 -3.07
N ALA A 95 -6.28 -1.47 -4.16
CA ALA A 95 -5.90 -1.00 -5.48
C ALA A 95 -6.98 -1.29 -6.53
N THR A 96 -6.97 -0.47 -7.58
CA THR A 96 -7.73 -0.72 -8.82
C THR A 96 -6.74 -0.75 -9.97
N ILE A 97 -6.60 -1.93 -10.59
CA ILE A 97 -5.65 -2.19 -11.67
C ILE A 97 -6.41 -2.76 -12.86
N LYS A 98 -6.33 -2.15 -14.03
CA LYS A 98 -7.10 -2.56 -15.23
C LYS A 98 -8.62 -2.72 -14.95
N GLY A 99 -9.19 -1.82 -14.15
CA GLY A 99 -10.62 -1.85 -13.78
C GLY A 99 -11.01 -2.93 -12.76
N ARG A 100 -10.06 -3.70 -12.25
CA ARG A 100 -10.32 -4.77 -11.27
C ARG A 100 -9.91 -4.36 -9.86
N SER A 101 -10.72 -4.74 -8.88
CA SER A 101 -10.40 -4.55 -7.46
C SER A 101 -9.35 -5.56 -7.01
N VAL A 102 -8.20 -5.06 -6.56
CA VAL A 102 -7.07 -5.87 -6.05
C VAL A 102 -6.80 -5.47 -4.60
N LYS A 103 -6.88 -6.43 -3.70
CA LYS A 103 -6.53 -6.27 -2.29
C LYS A 103 -5.18 -6.92 -2.04
N ILE A 104 -4.26 -6.19 -1.41
CA ILE A 104 -2.91 -6.67 -1.19
C ILE A 104 -2.61 -6.65 0.31
N GLU A 105 -2.36 -7.82 0.85
CA GLU A 105 -1.91 -8.02 2.22
C GLU A 105 -0.40 -8.13 2.27
N VAL A 106 0.26 -7.39 3.15
CA VAL A 106 1.72 -7.41 3.30
C VAL A 106 2.12 -8.30 4.47
N LYS A 107 2.97 -9.28 4.21
CA LYS A 107 3.49 -10.22 5.21
C LYS A 107 5.00 -10.31 5.15
N ILE A 108 5.68 -9.98 6.23
CA ILE A 108 7.14 -10.02 6.31
C ILE A 108 7.64 -11.22 7.13
N GLY A 109 8.67 -11.88 6.62
CA GLY A 109 9.32 -13.00 7.29
C GLY A 109 8.35 -14.15 7.58
N LYS A 110 8.16 -14.48 8.87
CA LYS A 110 7.29 -15.60 9.34
C LYS A 110 5.85 -15.17 9.59
N ASP A 111 5.46 -13.93 9.29
CA ASP A 111 4.12 -13.43 9.52
C ASP A 111 3.07 -14.21 8.69
N ARG A 112 1.91 -14.49 9.31
CA ARG A 112 0.82 -15.27 8.73
C ARG A 112 -0.49 -14.49 8.80
N GLN A 113 -1.43 -14.85 7.93
CA GLN A 113 -2.78 -14.30 8.00
C GLN A 113 -3.48 -14.74 9.29
N SER A 114 -4.20 -13.81 9.90
CA SER A 114 -5.17 -14.10 10.95
C SER A 114 -6.45 -14.71 10.35
N GLU A 115 -7.28 -15.33 11.18
CA GLU A 115 -8.58 -15.86 10.74
C GLU A 115 -9.51 -14.77 10.19
N ALA A 116 -9.42 -13.55 10.72
CA ALA A 116 -10.16 -12.41 10.20
C ALA A 116 -9.69 -12.03 8.77
N GLN A 117 -8.39 -12.08 8.51
CA GLN A 117 -7.83 -11.80 7.18
C GLN A 117 -8.18 -12.88 6.17
N LYS A 118 -8.19 -14.16 6.57
CA LYS A 118 -8.63 -15.26 5.72
C LYS A 118 -10.09 -15.11 5.29
N ARG A 119 -10.98 -14.81 6.24
CA ARG A 119 -12.40 -14.54 5.96
C ARG A 119 -12.58 -13.33 5.04
N TYR A 120 -11.80 -12.29 5.25
CA TYR A 120 -11.83 -11.11 4.37
C TYR A 120 -11.39 -11.47 2.95
N GLN A 121 -10.30 -12.24 2.79
CA GLN A 121 -9.85 -12.77 1.49
C GLN A 121 -10.95 -13.56 0.80
N GLU A 122 -11.56 -14.53 1.47
CA GLU A 122 -12.65 -15.34 0.90
C GLU A 122 -13.81 -14.47 0.39
N ASN A 123 -14.19 -13.44 1.14
CA ASN A 123 -15.26 -12.54 0.75
C ASN A 123 -14.89 -11.71 -0.50
N ILE A 124 -13.65 -11.24 -0.59
CA ILE A 124 -13.16 -10.50 -1.77
C ILE A 124 -13.16 -11.40 -2.99
N GLU A 125 -12.65 -12.63 -2.89
CA GLU A 125 -12.58 -13.60 -3.99
C GLU A 125 -13.98 -14.04 -4.44
N LYS A 126 -14.90 -14.32 -3.52
CA LYS A 126 -16.31 -14.62 -3.83
C LYS A 126 -17.03 -13.47 -4.56
N ALA A 127 -16.65 -12.24 -4.26
CA ALA A 127 -17.17 -11.05 -4.93
C ALA A 127 -16.51 -10.75 -6.28
N GLY A 128 -15.61 -11.63 -6.76
CA GLY A 128 -14.89 -11.46 -8.03
C GLY A 128 -13.69 -10.50 -7.96
N GLY A 129 -13.32 -10.06 -6.76
CA GLY A 129 -12.09 -9.31 -6.52
C GLY A 129 -10.86 -10.24 -6.47
N ILE A 130 -9.70 -9.62 -6.45
CA ILE A 130 -8.42 -10.32 -6.38
C ILE A 130 -7.79 -10.04 -5.02
N TYR A 131 -7.24 -11.08 -4.39
CA TYR A 131 -6.49 -10.95 -3.15
C TYR A 131 -5.09 -11.50 -3.35
N TYR A 132 -4.06 -10.71 -3.02
CA TYR A 132 -2.66 -11.07 -3.14
C TYR A 132 -1.91 -10.87 -1.84
N ILE A 133 -1.06 -11.82 -1.46
CA ILE A 133 -0.19 -11.74 -0.27
C ILE A 133 1.22 -11.38 -0.74
N ALA A 134 1.62 -10.15 -0.53
CA ALA A 134 2.95 -9.64 -0.86
C ALA A 134 3.94 -9.93 0.28
N ARG A 135 4.99 -10.70 -0.01
CA ARG A 135 6.06 -11.02 0.97
C ARG A 135 7.35 -10.26 0.70
N ASN A 136 7.59 -9.86 -0.52
CA ASN A 136 8.68 -9.01 -0.96
C ASN A 136 8.24 -8.25 -2.21
N PHE A 137 9.04 -7.28 -2.60
CA PHE A 137 8.71 -6.43 -3.74
C PHE A 137 8.93 -7.12 -5.10
N ASP A 138 9.91 -8.00 -5.17
CA ASP A 138 10.29 -8.68 -6.42
C ASP A 138 9.15 -9.59 -6.90
N ASP A 139 8.64 -10.48 -6.01
CA ASP A 139 7.49 -11.35 -6.32
C ASP A 139 6.21 -10.54 -6.62
N PHE A 140 6.05 -9.38 -5.98
CA PHE A 140 4.92 -8.50 -6.27
C PHE A 140 5.01 -7.93 -7.71
N VAL A 141 6.19 -7.55 -8.19
CA VAL A 141 6.35 -7.05 -9.57
C VAL A 141 6.04 -8.15 -10.57
N ASP A 142 6.47 -9.38 -10.31
CA ASP A 142 6.17 -10.54 -11.16
C ASP A 142 4.65 -10.78 -11.21
N PHE A 143 3.98 -10.81 -10.07
CA PHE A 143 2.50 -10.89 -10.00
C PHE A 143 1.83 -9.76 -10.78
N PHE A 144 2.28 -8.51 -10.60
CA PHE A 144 1.69 -7.36 -11.27
C PHE A 144 1.80 -7.45 -12.79
N ASN A 145 2.98 -7.82 -13.31
CA ASN A 145 3.21 -7.96 -14.74
C ASN A 145 2.33 -9.08 -15.34
N ASP A 146 2.29 -10.24 -14.69
CA ASP A 146 1.42 -11.35 -15.11
C ASP A 146 -0.05 -10.97 -15.11
N PHE A 147 -0.48 -10.23 -14.08
CA PHE A 147 -1.85 -9.78 -13.95
C PHE A 147 -2.24 -8.79 -15.06
N VAL A 148 -1.41 -7.76 -15.29
CA VAL A 148 -1.67 -6.75 -16.34
C VAL A 148 -1.69 -7.39 -17.72
N ASN A 149 -0.77 -8.34 -18.00
CA ASN A 149 -0.71 -9.04 -19.29
C ASN A 149 -1.95 -9.92 -19.54
N LYS A 150 -2.50 -10.55 -18.51
CA LYS A 150 -3.74 -11.36 -18.61
C LYS A 150 -5.01 -10.50 -18.79
N CYS A 151 -4.94 -9.21 -18.48
CA CYS A 151 -6.06 -8.28 -18.62
C CYS A 151 -6.04 -7.52 -19.96
N ASN A 152 -5.05 -7.74 -20.81
CA ASN A 152 -4.97 -7.23 -22.18
C ASN A 152 -5.55 -8.25 -23.14
#